data_90ddd11205e29188555a92eb48f3ad48
#
_entry.id   90ddd11205e29188555a92eb48f3ad48
#
_cell.length_a   1.000
_cell.length_b   1.000
_cell.length_c   1.000
_cell.angle_alpha   90.00
_cell.angle_beta   90.00
_cell.angle_gamma   90.00
#
_symmetry.space_group_name_H-M   'P 1'
#
loop_
_entity.id
_entity.type
_entity.pdbx_description
1 polymer ?
#
loop_
_entity_poly.entity_id
_entity_poly.type
_entity_poly.pdbx_seq_one_letter_code
_entity_poly.pdbx_strand_id
1 'polypeptide(L)'
;YQKKDPVADRLPWTQHQTLGIYDAVDYALNAANVPVVTYGGELDPQLLASTTMQKLTGELQVPLQVLIGAGMGHEFDADSRRRFMEFHLEKSLVGRPQSGQRKKLRFSTRTLRYSRCDWLRVEEQLVCYQPATVEGEIDDMDTLRLTTQNAALLRLSREIAGTVVIDGSELELRGAAEGLLPDVWFQRQADGAWTVLGYQESRAISRNPDLRKRPGLQGPIDDAFMGSFLCVRGTGVPLHPAAGGWSERVLQQFREEFAKWFRGEVRVVSDQDLTEQMIAEHHLILFGDPGSNSVLARVLPMLHGQPVEWNAERIRVGQREWSAAEHGLVLIHPNPLNRAKYVVLNSGHTFHERDFRASNAWLFPRLGDAAVLRLSAEAENAESAVQWSGVFDSGWKLSTE
;
A
#
# COMPACT_ATOMS: atom_id res chain seq x y z
N TYR A 1 -3.93 20.28 1.83
CA TYR A 1 -5.01 21.24 2.14
C TYR A 1 -4.67 22.16 3.31
N GLN A 2 -3.73 21.79 4.12
CA GLN A 2 -3.49 22.44 5.41
C GLN A 2 -2.86 23.83 5.34
N LYS A 3 -2.15 24.13 4.31
CA LYS A 3 -1.57 25.45 4.07
C LYS A 3 -1.33 25.57 2.58
N LYS A 4 -1.39 26.72 2.03
CA LYS A 4 -1.03 27.04 0.67
C LYS A 4 0.44 26.70 0.31
N ASP A 5 1.01 25.69 0.98
CA ASP A 5 2.38 25.24 0.78
C ASP A 5 2.38 24.03 -0.17
N PRO A 6 2.93 24.17 -1.39
CA PRO A 6 3.00 23.10 -2.38
C PRO A 6 4.07 22.07 -2.02
N VAL A 7 4.07 21.58 -0.79
CA VAL A 7 5.06 20.57 -0.32
C VAL A 7 4.98 19.30 -1.15
N ALA A 8 3.77 18.89 -1.54
CA ALA A 8 3.58 17.71 -2.38
C ALA A 8 4.31 17.82 -3.72
N ASP A 9 4.33 19.00 -4.33
CA ASP A 9 5.00 19.25 -5.63
C ASP A 9 6.53 19.21 -5.52
N ARG A 10 7.07 19.30 -4.30
CA ARG A 10 8.51 19.27 -4.01
C ARG A 10 9.00 17.94 -3.46
N LEU A 11 8.10 16.97 -3.26
CA LEU A 11 8.49 15.65 -2.78
C LEU A 11 9.29 14.89 -3.86
N PRO A 12 10.31 14.11 -3.47
CA PRO A 12 10.92 13.14 -4.37
C PRO A 12 9.86 12.22 -5.00
N TRP A 13 10.11 11.77 -6.24
CA TRP A 13 9.16 10.94 -6.98
C TRP A 13 8.62 9.76 -6.16
N THR A 14 9.48 9.01 -5.49
CA THR A 14 9.09 7.86 -4.64
C THR A 14 8.11 8.27 -3.53
N GLN A 15 8.37 9.41 -2.87
CA GLN A 15 7.49 9.91 -1.82
C GLN A 15 6.16 10.41 -2.37
N HIS A 16 6.17 11.01 -3.56
CA HIS A 16 4.95 11.41 -4.24
C HIS A 16 4.06 10.19 -4.57
N GLN A 17 4.65 9.09 -5.05
CA GLN A 17 3.93 7.84 -5.32
C GLN A 17 3.29 7.26 -4.05
N THR A 18 4.05 7.19 -2.96
CA THR A 18 3.59 6.60 -1.71
C THR A 18 2.64 7.52 -0.92
N LEU A 19 2.74 8.84 -1.08
CA LEU A 19 1.75 9.79 -0.54
C LEU A 19 0.35 9.50 -1.07
N GLY A 20 0.20 9.22 -2.37
CA GLY A 20 -1.08 8.92 -2.99
C GLY A 20 -1.80 7.70 -2.40
N ILE A 21 -1.10 6.78 -1.74
CA ILE A 21 -1.73 5.67 -1.01
C ILE A 21 -2.62 6.19 0.14
N TYR A 22 -2.24 7.29 0.75
CA TYR A 22 -2.88 7.86 1.96
C TYR A 22 -3.67 9.14 1.69
N ASP A 23 -3.55 9.72 0.49
CA ASP A 23 -4.27 10.94 0.15
C ASP A 23 -5.73 10.63 -0.21
N ALA A 24 -6.66 11.11 0.61
CA ALA A 24 -8.08 10.86 0.44
C ALA A 24 -8.64 11.36 -0.91
N VAL A 25 -8.04 12.38 -1.52
CA VAL A 25 -8.48 12.94 -2.81
C VAL A 25 -8.34 11.92 -3.94
N ASP A 26 -7.37 11.03 -3.88
CA ASP A 26 -7.15 9.98 -4.87
C ASP A 26 -8.22 8.87 -4.84
N TYR A 27 -9.04 8.87 -3.80
CA TYR A 27 -10.13 7.91 -3.60
C TYR A 27 -11.52 8.54 -3.70
N ALA A 28 -11.62 9.78 -4.19
CA ALA A 28 -12.88 10.52 -4.31
C ALA A 28 -13.96 9.73 -5.08
N LEU A 29 -13.58 8.94 -6.09
CA LEU A 29 -14.47 8.08 -6.87
C LEU A 29 -15.24 7.07 -6.00
N ASN A 30 -14.63 6.61 -4.90
CA ASN A 30 -15.22 5.60 -4.02
C ASN A 30 -16.45 6.11 -3.26
N ALA A 31 -16.62 7.43 -3.17
CA ALA A 31 -17.84 8.03 -2.61
C ALA A 31 -19.11 7.67 -3.40
N ALA A 32 -18.97 7.23 -4.67
CA ALA A 32 -20.08 6.72 -5.47
C ALA A 32 -20.75 5.46 -4.86
N ASN A 33 -20.01 4.70 -4.03
CA ASN A 33 -20.46 3.41 -3.51
C ASN A 33 -21.16 3.52 -2.15
N VAL A 34 -21.04 4.65 -1.45
CA VAL A 34 -21.62 4.87 -0.13
C VAL A 34 -22.14 6.30 -0.03
N PRO A 35 -23.28 6.53 0.65
CA PRO A 35 -23.74 7.87 0.97
C PRO A 35 -22.71 8.59 1.84
N VAL A 36 -22.34 9.82 1.50
CA VAL A 36 -21.34 10.62 2.23
C VAL A 36 -21.93 11.98 2.58
N VAL A 37 -21.75 12.41 3.82
CA VAL A 37 -21.95 13.78 4.28
C VAL A 37 -20.69 14.25 4.98
N THR A 38 -20.30 15.49 4.78
CA THR A 38 -19.19 16.13 5.47
C THR A 38 -19.64 17.45 6.09
N TYR A 39 -18.90 17.93 7.07
CA TYR A 39 -19.16 19.20 7.75
C TYR A 39 -17.85 20.00 7.87
N GLY A 40 -17.97 21.33 7.87
CA GLY A 40 -16.92 22.24 8.28
C GLY A 40 -17.52 23.56 8.75
N GLY A 41 -16.92 24.18 9.77
CA GLY A 41 -17.26 25.54 10.17
C GLY A 41 -16.78 26.56 9.13
N GLU A 42 -17.54 27.62 8.92
CA GLU A 42 -17.19 28.66 7.94
C GLU A 42 -15.83 29.32 8.21
N LEU A 43 -15.48 29.45 9.50
CA LEU A 43 -14.20 30.03 9.95
C LEU A 43 -13.11 28.99 10.17
N ASP A 44 -13.43 27.69 9.98
CA ASP A 44 -12.45 26.61 10.12
C ASP A 44 -11.58 26.45 8.89
N PRO A 45 -10.25 26.61 8.98
CA PRO A 45 -9.35 26.34 7.85
C PRO A 45 -9.50 24.93 7.26
N GLN A 46 -9.99 23.96 8.05
CA GLN A 46 -10.20 22.57 7.60
C GLN A 46 -11.45 22.41 6.73
N LEU A 47 -12.34 23.40 6.63
CA LEU A 47 -13.44 23.40 5.67
C LEU A 47 -12.93 23.17 4.23
N LEU A 48 -11.69 23.61 3.93
CA LEU A 48 -11.06 23.38 2.63
C LEU A 48 -10.99 21.90 2.26
N ALA A 49 -10.84 20.98 3.22
CA ALA A 49 -10.85 19.55 2.93
C ALA A 49 -12.21 19.08 2.39
N SER A 50 -13.31 19.52 3.02
CA SER A 50 -14.67 19.20 2.60
C SER A 50 -15.00 19.80 1.22
N THR A 51 -14.64 21.05 0.99
CA THR A 51 -14.92 21.72 -0.29
C THR A 51 -14.04 21.21 -1.44
N THR A 52 -12.80 20.79 -1.15
CA THR A 52 -11.95 20.11 -2.13
C THR A 52 -12.57 18.77 -2.55
N MET A 53 -13.00 17.95 -1.59
CA MET A 53 -13.68 16.68 -1.90
C MET A 53 -14.99 16.92 -2.66
N GLN A 54 -15.78 17.94 -2.28
CA GLN A 54 -17.02 18.29 -2.99
C GLN A 54 -16.75 18.67 -4.46
N LYS A 55 -15.70 19.45 -4.71
CA LYS A 55 -15.29 19.81 -6.08
C LYS A 55 -14.93 18.56 -6.88
N LEU A 56 -14.03 17.72 -6.35
CA LEU A 56 -13.56 16.50 -7.03
C LEU A 56 -14.70 15.51 -7.29
N THR A 57 -15.54 15.26 -6.30
CA THR A 57 -16.69 14.38 -6.47
C THR A 57 -17.72 14.97 -7.44
N GLY A 58 -17.87 16.30 -7.48
CA GLY A 58 -18.71 16.98 -8.47
C GLY A 58 -18.22 16.78 -9.91
N GLU A 59 -16.90 16.89 -10.15
CA GLU A 59 -16.27 16.60 -11.44
C GLU A 59 -16.49 15.13 -11.86
N LEU A 60 -16.52 14.20 -10.89
CA LEU A 60 -16.80 12.78 -11.08
C LEU A 60 -18.31 12.45 -11.14
N GLN A 61 -19.19 13.46 -11.05
CA GLN A 61 -20.64 13.27 -10.98
C GLN A 61 -21.09 12.40 -9.82
N VAL A 62 -20.39 12.48 -8.69
CA VAL A 62 -20.71 11.79 -7.43
C VAL A 62 -21.28 12.81 -6.44
N PRO A 63 -22.52 12.66 -5.96
CA PRO A 63 -23.10 13.62 -5.02
C PRO A 63 -22.40 13.54 -3.65
N LEU A 64 -21.91 14.68 -3.17
CA LEU A 64 -21.35 14.85 -1.84
C LEU A 64 -22.05 16.02 -1.14
N GLN A 65 -22.72 15.74 -0.04
CA GLN A 65 -23.35 16.77 0.77
C GLN A 65 -22.33 17.40 1.73
N VAL A 66 -22.17 18.72 1.64
CA VAL A 66 -21.37 19.51 2.58
C VAL A 66 -22.31 20.37 3.44
N LEU A 67 -22.21 20.23 4.75
CA LEU A 67 -22.87 21.10 5.73
C LEU A 67 -21.84 22.15 6.17
N ILE A 68 -22.23 23.42 6.15
CA ILE A 68 -21.36 24.54 6.57
C ILE A 68 -21.99 25.24 7.75
N GLY A 69 -21.29 25.29 8.89
CA GLY A 69 -21.69 26.01 10.09
C GLY A 69 -21.35 27.49 9.94
N ALA A 70 -22.37 28.35 9.79
CA ALA A 70 -22.18 29.78 9.65
C ALA A 70 -21.54 30.39 10.92
N GLY A 71 -20.44 31.12 10.75
CA GLY A 71 -19.69 31.74 11.85
C GLY A 71 -18.98 30.75 12.81
N MET A 72 -18.99 29.45 12.50
CA MET A 72 -18.39 28.42 13.35
C MET A 72 -16.91 28.18 13.03
N GLY A 73 -16.12 27.90 14.08
CA GLY A 73 -14.77 27.36 13.97
C GLY A 73 -14.77 25.84 13.85
N HIS A 74 -13.84 25.17 14.56
CA HIS A 74 -13.68 23.70 14.55
C HIS A 74 -14.71 23.01 15.49
N GLU A 75 -15.97 23.36 15.37
CA GLU A 75 -17.07 22.80 16.17
C GLU A 75 -18.37 22.81 15.37
N PHE A 76 -19.34 21.93 15.72
CA PHE A 76 -20.63 21.90 15.11
C PHE A 76 -21.57 22.96 15.69
N ASP A 77 -22.30 23.68 14.83
CA ASP A 77 -23.52 24.34 15.24
C ASP A 77 -24.66 23.30 15.47
N ALA A 78 -25.68 23.69 16.21
CA ALA A 78 -26.77 22.80 16.62
C ALA A 78 -27.57 22.24 15.42
N ASP A 79 -27.83 23.05 14.39
CA ASP A 79 -28.62 22.63 13.21
C ASP A 79 -27.80 21.68 12.33
N SER A 80 -26.57 22.02 12.01
CA SER A 80 -25.68 21.14 11.23
C SER A 80 -25.44 19.81 11.93
N ARG A 81 -25.27 19.81 13.26
CA ARG A 81 -25.15 18.57 14.04
C ARG A 81 -26.40 17.71 13.94
N ARG A 82 -27.59 18.32 14.07
CA ARG A 82 -28.87 17.60 13.93
C ARG A 82 -29.00 16.97 12.55
N ARG A 83 -28.77 17.73 11.47
CA ARG A 83 -28.84 17.26 10.08
C ARG A 83 -27.80 16.15 9.79
N PHE A 84 -26.58 16.28 10.34
CA PHE A 84 -25.54 15.26 10.23
C PHE A 84 -25.99 13.95 10.89
N MET A 85 -26.57 14.02 12.09
CA MET A 85 -27.07 12.83 12.80
C MET A 85 -28.31 12.22 12.13
N GLU A 86 -29.22 13.03 11.61
CA GLU A 86 -30.38 12.58 10.85
C GLU A 86 -29.97 11.81 9.59
N PHE A 87 -28.98 12.33 8.84
CA PHE A 87 -28.43 11.64 7.68
C PHE A 87 -27.89 10.26 8.05
N HIS A 88 -27.09 10.16 9.10
CA HIS A 88 -26.52 8.88 9.52
C HIS A 88 -27.60 7.92 10.01
N LEU A 89 -28.58 8.40 10.75
CA LEU A 89 -29.70 7.57 11.22
C LEU A 89 -30.48 7.01 10.03
N GLU A 90 -30.85 7.86 9.06
CA GLU A 90 -31.57 7.44 7.85
C GLU A 90 -30.82 6.36 7.09
N LYS A 91 -29.52 6.59 6.83
CA LYS A 91 -28.68 5.64 6.07
C LYS A 91 -28.40 4.35 6.84
N SER A 92 -28.31 4.39 8.16
CA SER A 92 -28.15 3.20 9.00
C SER A 92 -29.37 2.26 8.96
N LEU A 93 -30.56 2.81 8.81
CA LEU A 93 -31.81 2.01 8.67
C LEU A 93 -31.85 1.27 7.32
N VAL A 94 -31.32 1.86 6.27
CA VAL A 94 -31.19 1.22 4.94
C VAL A 94 -30.07 0.17 4.95
N GLY A 95 -28.96 0.46 5.59
CA GLY A 95 -27.79 -0.40 5.66
C GLY A 95 -27.05 -0.52 4.33
N ARG A 96 -26.14 -1.49 4.26
CA ARG A 96 -25.44 -1.83 3.02
C ARG A 96 -26.30 -2.71 2.12
N PRO A 97 -26.26 -2.54 0.79
CA PRO A 97 -26.82 -3.53 -0.11
C PRO A 97 -26.27 -4.92 0.23
N GLN A 98 -27.10 -5.95 0.16
CA GLN A 98 -26.62 -7.32 0.28
C GLN A 98 -25.63 -7.63 -0.85
N SER A 99 -24.74 -8.58 -0.60
CA SER A 99 -23.80 -9.04 -1.64
C SER A 99 -24.56 -9.45 -2.91
N GLY A 100 -24.12 -8.93 -4.05
CA GLY A 100 -24.77 -9.18 -5.33
C GLY A 100 -25.95 -8.28 -5.67
N GLN A 101 -26.43 -7.40 -4.78
CA GLN A 101 -27.51 -6.46 -5.07
C GLN A 101 -27.03 -5.13 -5.66
N ARG A 102 -25.73 -4.84 -5.56
CA ARG A 102 -25.16 -3.61 -6.12
C ARG A 102 -25.02 -3.73 -7.63
N LYS A 103 -25.88 -3.07 -8.39
CA LYS A 103 -25.84 -3.07 -9.84
C LYS A 103 -24.79 -2.13 -10.43
N LYS A 104 -24.41 -1.06 -9.71
CA LYS A 104 -23.41 -0.09 -10.18
C LYS A 104 -22.30 0.08 -9.15
N LEU A 105 -21.05 0.09 -9.63
CA LEU A 105 -19.86 0.22 -8.81
C LEU A 105 -18.84 1.12 -9.51
N ARG A 106 -18.23 2.02 -8.75
CA ARG A 106 -17.13 2.89 -9.20
C ARG A 106 -16.01 2.81 -8.17
N PHE A 107 -14.91 2.19 -8.51
CA PHE A 107 -13.86 1.89 -7.54
C PHE A 107 -12.51 2.42 -7.99
N SER A 108 -11.77 3.03 -7.06
CA SER A 108 -10.39 3.47 -7.25
C SER A 108 -9.52 2.99 -6.09
N THR A 109 -8.33 2.50 -6.40
CA THR A 109 -7.32 2.19 -5.38
C THR A 109 -5.92 2.41 -5.92
N ARG A 110 -5.00 2.90 -5.06
CA ARG A 110 -3.56 2.99 -5.34
C ARG A 110 -2.77 1.85 -4.72
N THR A 111 -3.44 1.00 -3.94
CA THR A 111 -2.80 -0.07 -3.19
C THR A 111 -3.63 -1.33 -3.18
N LEU A 112 -3.00 -2.48 -3.35
CA LEU A 112 -3.67 -3.78 -3.27
C LEU A 112 -4.07 -4.15 -1.83
N ARG A 113 -3.66 -3.38 -0.81
CA ARG A 113 -4.14 -3.56 0.56
C ARG A 113 -5.64 -3.27 0.68
N TYR A 114 -6.16 -2.29 -0.04
CA TYR A 114 -7.58 -1.91 -0.09
C TYR A 114 -8.15 -2.17 -1.49
N SER A 115 -8.00 -3.41 -1.96
CA SER A 115 -8.27 -3.79 -3.34
C SER A 115 -9.68 -4.28 -3.62
N ARG A 116 -10.58 -4.30 -2.61
CA ARG A 116 -11.91 -4.88 -2.72
C ARG A 116 -13.02 -3.86 -2.54
N CYS A 117 -14.03 -3.95 -3.41
CA CYS A 117 -15.29 -3.26 -3.25
C CYS A 117 -16.44 -4.19 -3.70
N ASP A 118 -17.31 -4.61 -2.76
CA ASP A 118 -18.45 -5.50 -3.00
C ASP A 118 -18.05 -6.78 -3.77
N TRP A 119 -18.55 -6.96 -4.99
CA TRP A 119 -18.29 -8.11 -5.87
C TRP A 119 -16.98 -8.03 -6.66
N LEU A 120 -16.27 -6.92 -6.58
CA LEU A 120 -15.01 -6.66 -7.30
C LEU A 120 -13.81 -6.77 -6.36
N ARG A 121 -12.73 -7.34 -6.89
CA ARG A 121 -11.38 -7.19 -6.33
C ARG A 121 -10.35 -6.98 -7.42
N VAL A 122 -9.51 -5.97 -7.25
CA VAL A 122 -8.29 -5.76 -8.06
C VAL A 122 -7.18 -6.59 -7.42
N GLU A 123 -6.71 -7.60 -8.12
CA GLU A 123 -5.67 -8.52 -7.61
C GLU A 123 -4.26 -8.11 -8.03
N GLU A 124 -4.13 -7.35 -9.16
CA GLU A 124 -2.85 -6.86 -9.66
C GLU A 124 -3.04 -5.53 -10.40
N GLN A 125 -2.08 -4.61 -10.24
CA GLN A 125 -1.96 -3.36 -10.97
C GLN A 125 -0.91 -3.49 -12.08
N LEU A 126 -1.10 -2.81 -13.22
CA LEU A 126 -0.07 -2.71 -14.27
C LEU A 126 1.12 -1.88 -13.78
N VAL A 127 0.83 -0.76 -13.14
CA VAL A 127 1.83 0.15 -12.56
C VAL A 127 1.51 0.31 -11.07
N CYS A 128 2.40 -0.15 -10.23
CA CYS A 128 2.21 -0.11 -8.76
C CYS A 128 2.15 1.34 -8.25
N TYR A 129 1.35 1.55 -7.21
CA TYR A 129 1.13 2.85 -6.55
C TYR A 129 0.47 3.93 -7.42
N GLN A 130 0.11 3.62 -8.66
CA GLN A 130 -0.74 4.47 -9.50
C GLN A 130 -2.22 4.09 -9.31
N PRO A 131 -3.16 5.01 -9.54
CA PRO A 131 -4.58 4.69 -9.43
C PRO A 131 -4.97 3.54 -10.35
N ALA A 132 -5.57 2.48 -9.79
CA ALA A 132 -6.32 1.49 -10.53
C ALA A 132 -7.81 1.82 -10.38
N THR A 133 -8.50 2.04 -11.48
CA THR A 133 -9.94 2.32 -11.47
C THR A 133 -10.71 1.21 -12.17
N VAL A 134 -11.87 0.88 -11.62
CA VAL A 134 -12.84 -0.03 -12.24
C VAL A 134 -14.22 0.57 -12.05
N GLU A 135 -14.89 0.84 -13.16
CA GLU A 135 -16.27 1.32 -13.15
C GLU A 135 -17.15 0.30 -13.87
N GLY A 136 -18.29 -0.03 -13.27
CA GLY A 136 -19.15 -1.05 -13.84
C GLY A 136 -20.60 -0.93 -13.48
N GLU A 137 -21.44 -1.44 -14.39
CA GLU A 137 -22.89 -1.49 -14.24
C GLU A 137 -23.45 -2.78 -14.84
N ILE A 138 -24.44 -3.36 -14.18
CA ILE A 138 -25.16 -4.54 -14.65
C ILE A 138 -26.41 -4.07 -15.36
N ASP A 139 -26.53 -4.44 -16.64
CA ASP A 139 -27.70 -4.12 -17.47
C ASP A 139 -28.87 -5.11 -17.23
N ASP A 140 -30.03 -4.81 -17.85
CA ASP A 140 -31.23 -5.64 -17.72
C ASP A 140 -31.11 -7.02 -18.41
N MET A 141 -30.05 -7.25 -19.18
CA MET A 141 -29.74 -8.51 -19.86
C MET A 141 -28.78 -9.40 -19.02
N ASP A 142 -28.61 -9.12 -17.75
CA ASP A 142 -27.70 -9.83 -16.84
C ASP A 142 -26.21 -9.77 -17.29
N THR A 143 -25.84 -8.66 -17.93
CA THR A 143 -24.46 -8.40 -18.41
C THR A 143 -23.81 -7.31 -17.58
N LEU A 144 -22.68 -7.62 -16.97
CA LEU A 144 -21.83 -6.66 -16.27
C LEU A 144 -20.87 -6.00 -17.26
N ARG A 145 -20.96 -4.68 -17.45
CA ARG A 145 -20.04 -3.91 -18.30
C ARG A 145 -19.03 -3.19 -17.41
N LEU A 146 -17.75 -3.46 -17.66
CA LEU A 146 -16.61 -2.87 -16.92
C LEU A 146 -15.73 -2.04 -17.85
N THR A 147 -15.31 -0.88 -17.32
CA THR A 147 -14.22 -0.09 -17.86
C THR A 147 -13.11 -0.06 -16.82
N THR A 148 -11.87 -0.33 -17.24
CA THR A 148 -10.73 -0.42 -16.32
C THR A 148 -9.60 0.50 -16.72
N GLN A 149 -8.85 0.96 -15.72
CA GLN A 149 -7.59 1.65 -15.90
C GLN A 149 -6.59 1.08 -14.90
N ASN A 150 -5.37 0.81 -15.34
CA ASN A 150 -4.27 0.32 -14.50
C ASN A 150 -4.58 -1.00 -13.73
N ALA A 151 -5.50 -1.81 -14.22
CA ALA A 151 -5.79 -3.14 -13.68
C ALA A 151 -5.22 -4.22 -14.61
N ALA A 152 -4.50 -5.19 -14.03
CA ALA A 152 -3.91 -6.33 -14.75
C ALA A 152 -4.63 -7.65 -14.45
N LEU A 153 -5.14 -7.79 -13.22
CA LEU A 153 -5.84 -8.99 -12.78
C LEU A 153 -7.04 -8.59 -11.93
N LEU A 154 -8.21 -9.08 -12.27
CA LEU A 154 -9.46 -8.86 -11.56
C LEU A 154 -10.04 -10.17 -11.05
N ARG A 155 -10.74 -10.07 -9.92
CA ARG A 155 -11.58 -11.15 -9.40
C ARG A 155 -12.99 -10.63 -9.15
N LEU A 156 -13.96 -11.28 -9.75
CA LEU A 156 -15.38 -10.93 -9.68
C LEU A 156 -16.18 -12.05 -9.04
N SER A 157 -17.20 -11.68 -8.24
CA SER A 157 -18.14 -12.66 -7.72
C SER A 157 -18.92 -13.29 -8.87
N ARG A 158 -18.96 -14.62 -8.93
CA ARG A 158 -19.60 -15.41 -9.99
C ARG A 158 -21.08 -15.10 -10.15
N GLU A 159 -21.77 -14.89 -9.05
CA GLU A 159 -23.22 -14.77 -9.01
C GLU A 159 -23.75 -13.39 -9.42
N ILE A 160 -22.85 -12.43 -9.69
CA ILE A 160 -23.25 -11.03 -9.92
C ILE A 160 -23.94 -10.82 -11.27
N ALA A 161 -23.52 -11.57 -12.31
CA ALA A 161 -24.08 -11.50 -13.65
C ALA A 161 -23.83 -12.81 -14.43
N GLY A 162 -24.56 -13.04 -15.52
CA GLY A 162 -24.31 -14.15 -16.44
C GLY A 162 -23.06 -13.95 -17.27
N THR A 163 -22.92 -12.76 -17.87
CA THR A 163 -21.83 -12.36 -18.76
C THR A 163 -21.14 -11.11 -18.22
N VAL A 164 -19.86 -10.94 -18.54
CA VAL A 164 -19.13 -9.71 -18.30
C VAL A 164 -18.44 -9.21 -19.58
N VAL A 165 -18.51 -7.93 -19.83
CA VAL A 165 -17.75 -7.23 -20.86
C VAL A 165 -16.73 -6.35 -20.17
N ILE A 166 -15.44 -6.66 -20.30
CA ILE A 166 -14.34 -5.90 -19.71
C ILE A 166 -13.55 -5.22 -20.83
N ASP A 167 -13.56 -3.88 -20.87
CA ASP A 167 -12.87 -3.08 -21.90
C ASP A 167 -13.14 -3.59 -23.33
N GLY A 168 -14.37 -4.05 -23.62
CA GLY A 168 -14.79 -4.59 -24.92
C GLY A 168 -14.60 -6.10 -25.10
N SER A 169 -13.91 -6.80 -24.19
CA SER A 169 -13.82 -8.27 -24.21
C SER A 169 -15.07 -8.89 -23.56
N GLU A 170 -15.87 -9.61 -24.34
CA GLU A 170 -17.06 -10.31 -23.85
C GLU A 170 -16.70 -11.71 -23.35
N LEU A 171 -17.03 -12.02 -22.11
CA LEU A 171 -16.60 -13.21 -21.39
C LEU A 171 -17.75 -13.79 -20.56
N GLU A 172 -17.80 -15.11 -20.41
CA GLU A 172 -18.70 -15.73 -19.43
C GLU A 172 -18.26 -15.42 -18.00
N LEU A 173 -19.23 -15.17 -17.12
CA LEU A 173 -19.00 -14.99 -15.69
C LEU A 173 -19.60 -16.15 -14.89
N ARG A 174 -20.92 -16.36 -14.95
CA ARG A 174 -21.58 -17.41 -14.17
C ARG A 174 -21.15 -18.83 -14.62
N GLY A 175 -21.06 -19.07 -15.92
CA GLY A 175 -20.62 -20.34 -16.50
C GLY A 175 -19.12 -20.52 -16.60
N ALA A 176 -18.33 -19.50 -16.32
CA ALA A 176 -16.88 -19.53 -16.46
C ALA A 176 -16.21 -20.55 -15.54
N ALA A 177 -15.16 -21.21 -16.05
CA ALA A 177 -14.24 -22.07 -15.30
C ALA A 177 -14.91 -23.08 -14.36
N GLU A 178 -15.65 -24.05 -14.92
CA GLU A 178 -16.17 -25.23 -14.21
C GLU A 178 -16.54 -24.99 -12.73
N GLY A 179 -17.45 -24.12 -12.49
CA GLY A 179 -18.39 -23.96 -11.39
C GLY A 179 -18.00 -24.07 -9.91
N LEU A 180 -16.76 -24.30 -9.52
CA LEU A 180 -16.40 -24.67 -8.14
C LEU A 180 -15.94 -23.49 -7.25
N LEU A 181 -15.55 -22.35 -7.83
CA LEU A 181 -15.12 -21.20 -7.05
C LEU A 181 -16.22 -20.13 -7.00
N PRO A 182 -16.42 -19.47 -5.85
CA PRO A 182 -17.39 -18.37 -5.73
C PRO A 182 -16.99 -17.14 -6.57
N ASP A 183 -15.73 -17.02 -6.93
CA ASP A 183 -15.20 -15.93 -7.72
C ASP A 183 -14.57 -16.44 -9.02
N VAL A 184 -14.59 -15.60 -10.05
CA VAL A 184 -13.95 -15.82 -11.34
C VAL A 184 -12.81 -14.81 -11.51
N TRP A 185 -11.70 -15.27 -12.07
CA TRP A 185 -10.51 -14.48 -12.29
C TRP A 185 -10.35 -14.10 -13.75
N PHE A 186 -10.03 -12.86 -14.00
CA PHE A 186 -9.85 -12.29 -15.33
C PHE A 186 -8.47 -11.65 -15.42
N GLN A 187 -7.71 -12.03 -16.44
CA GLN A 187 -6.36 -11.52 -16.68
C GLN A 187 -6.32 -10.69 -17.95
N ARG A 188 -5.71 -9.52 -17.86
CA ARG A 188 -5.41 -8.69 -19.02
C ARG A 188 -4.18 -9.24 -19.74
N GLN A 189 -4.28 -9.39 -21.05
CA GLN A 189 -3.22 -9.85 -21.92
C GLN A 189 -2.36 -8.66 -22.40
N ALA A 190 -1.20 -8.95 -23.00
CA ALA A 190 -0.27 -7.92 -23.49
C ALA A 190 -0.87 -7.03 -24.60
N ASP A 191 -1.82 -7.55 -25.38
CA ASP A 191 -2.57 -6.81 -26.40
C ASP A 191 -3.72 -5.97 -25.85
N GLY A 192 -3.96 -6.05 -24.53
CA GLY A 192 -5.02 -5.33 -23.82
C GLY A 192 -6.34 -6.10 -23.71
N ALA A 193 -6.51 -7.23 -24.40
CA ALA A 193 -7.69 -8.08 -24.27
C ALA A 193 -7.75 -8.76 -22.88
N TRP A 194 -8.97 -9.08 -22.43
CA TRP A 194 -9.17 -9.82 -21.19
C TRP A 194 -9.53 -11.27 -21.47
N THR A 195 -9.06 -12.18 -20.62
CA THR A 195 -9.36 -13.61 -20.68
C THR A 195 -9.76 -14.15 -19.32
N VAL A 196 -10.62 -15.15 -19.31
CA VAL A 196 -10.97 -15.91 -18.10
C VAL A 196 -9.83 -16.86 -17.77
N LEU A 197 -9.44 -16.92 -16.50
CA LEU A 197 -8.52 -17.93 -16.00
C LEU A 197 -9.26 -19.19 -15.59
N GLY A 198 -8.74 -20.34 -16.02
CA GLY A 198 -9.22 -21.64 -15.59
C GLY A 198 -9.02 -21.89 -14.10
N TYR A 199 -9.68 -22.94 -13.57
CA TYR A 199 -9.59 -23.31 -12.16
C TYR A 199 -8.15 -23.55 -11.69
N GLN A 200 -7.34 -24.28 -12.48
CA GLN A 200 -5.96 -24.58 -12.13
C GLN A 200 -5.07 -23.32 -12.13
N GLU A 201 -5.27 -22.44 -13.11
CA GLU A 201 -4.54 -21.16 -13.22
C GLU A 201 -4.88 -20.24 -12.07
N SER A 202 -6.15 -20.05 -11.73
CA SER A 202 -6.59 -19.23 -10.61
C SER A 202 -6.08 -19.76 -9.26
N ARG A 203 -6.05 -21.08 -9.09
CA ARG A 203 -5.43 -21.70 -7.90
C ARG A 203 -3.92 -21.54 -7.86
N ALA A 204 -3.24 -21.65 -9.01
CA ALA A 204 -1.81 -21.42 -9.09
C ALA A 204 -1.47 -19.97 -8.66
N ILE A 205 -2.19 -18.99 -9.21
CA ILE A 205 -2.03 -17.58 -8.82
C ILE A 205 -2.28 -17.37 -7.33
N SER A 206 -3.34 -17.98 -6.79
CA SER A 206 -3.68 -17.87 -5.36
C SER A 206 -2.58 -18.43 -4.44
N ARG A 207 -1.84 -19.45 -4.88
CA ARG A 207 -0.69 -20.02 -4.18
C ARG A 207 0.58 -19.20 -4.36
N ASN A 208 0.59 -18.26 -5.31
CA ASN A 208 1.68 -17.37 -5.64
C ASN A 208 3.03 -18.08 -5.86
N PRO A 209 3.12 -19.04 -6.81
CA PRO A 209 4.39 -19.69 -7.12
C PRO A 209 5.40 -18.70 -7.70
N ASP A 210 4.91 -17.74 -8.50
CA ASP A 210 5.68 -16.63 -9.02
C ASP A 210 5.60 -15.45 -8.06
N LEU A 211 6.70 -14.73 -7.92
CA LEU A 211 6.73 -13.53 -7.12
C LEU A 211 5.98 -12.43 -7.84
N ARG A 212 4.82 -12.03 -7.29
CA ARG A 212 4.09 -10.85 -7.74
C ARG A 212 3.54 -10.08 -6.54
N LYS A 213 3.41 -8.79 -6.71
CA LYS A 213 2.68 -7.96 -5.74
C LYS A 213 1.21 -8.37 -5.77
N ARG A 214 0.64 -8.58 -4.59
CA ARG A 214 -0.73 -9.05 -4.39
C ARG A 214 -1.31 -8.47 -3.11
N PRO A 215 -2.63 -8.54 -2.90
CA PRO A 215 -3.23 -8.16 -1.63
C PRO A 215 -2.54 -8.80 -0.43
N GLY A 216 -2.04 -7.95 0.49
CA GLY A 216 -1.30 -8.37 1.68
C GLY A 216 0.20 -8.67 1.46
N LEU A 217 0.72 -8.50 0.25
CA LEU A 217 2.15 -8.63 -0.07
C LEU A 217 2.52 -7.73 -1.25
N GLN A 218 2.48 -6.41 -1.06
CA GLN A 218 2.57 -5.41 -2.12
C GLN A 218 3.61 -4.31 -1.90
N GLY A 219 4.12 -4.16 -0.64
CA GLY A 219 4.89 -2.99 -0.24
C GLY A 219 4.00 -1.76 0.01
N PRO A 220 4.55 -0.57 0.22
CA PRO A 220 5.98 -0.29 0.43
C PRO A 220 6.50 -0.83 1.77
N ILE A 221 7.72 -0.42 2.20
CA ILE A 221 8.35 -0.89 3.45
C ILE A 221 7.38 -0.89 4.63
N ASP A 222 6.59 0.15 4.78
CA ASP A 222 5.63 0.32 5.88
C ASP A 222 4.52 -0.74 5.90
N ASP A 223 4.25 -1.41 4.77
CA ASP A 223 3.25 -2.47 4.71
C ASP A 223 3.60 -3.69 5.59
N ALA A 224 4.88 -3.94 5.84
CA ALA A 224 5.34 -5.01 6.72
C ALA A 224 4.92 -4.82 8.18
N PHE A 225 4.72 -3.58 8.61
CA PHE A 225 4.32 -3.24 9.98
C PHE A 225 2.80 -3.26 10.20
N MET A 226 2.03 -3.52 9.15
CA MET A 226 0.57 -3.68 9.21
C MET A 226 0.13 -5.11 9.57
N GLY A 227 1.08 -6.01 9.79
CA GLY A 227 0.87 -7.40 10.18
C GLY A 227 1.76 -7.81 11.35
N SER A 228 1.80 -9.09 11.67
CA SER A 228 2.70 -9.61 12.70
C SER A 228 4.14 -9.58 12.18
N PHE A 229 5.02 -8.84 12.83
CA PHE A 229 6.44 -8.73 12.49
C PHE A 229 7.36 -9.06 13.68
N LEU A 230 8.60 -9.40 13.37
CA LEU A 230 9.66 -9.72 14.33
C LEU A 230 10.96 -9.09 13.86
N CYS A 231 11.60 -8.30 14.73
CA CYS A 231 12.92 -7.76 14.47
C CYS A 231 13.98 -8.81 14.77
N VAL A 232 14.93 -8.95 13.85
CA VAL A 232 16.04 -9.90 13.94
C VAL A 232 17.34 -9.13 13.95
N ARG A 233 17.99 -9.05 15.09
CA ARG A 233 19.25 -8.34 15.30
C ARG A 233 20.43 -9.25 14.95
N GLY A 234 21.36 -8.75 14.15
CA GLY A 234 22.62 -9.45 13.87
C GLY A 234 23.53 -9.53 15.09
N THR A 235 24.24 -10.66 15.24
CA THR A 235 25.19 -10.92 16.33
C THR A 235 26.63 -11.10 15.85
N GLY A 236 26.85 -11.14 14.53
CA GLY A 236 28.18 -11.27 13.92
C GLY A 236 28.96 -9.95 13.84
N VAL A 237 30.08 -9.99 13.11
CA VAL A 237 30.94 -8.82 12.92
C VAL A 237 30.47 -8.07 11.66
N PRO A 238 30.12 -6.78 11.75
CA PRO A 238 29.69 -6.01 10.59
C PRO A 238 30.85 -5.85 9.58
N LEU A 239 30.50 -5.79 8.29
CA LEU A 239 31.45 -5.52 7.20
C LEU A 239 32.20 -4.21 7.44
N HIS A 240 31.51 -3.21 7.99
CA HIS A 240 32.08 -1.94 8.41
C HIS A 240 31.52 -1.50 9.77
N PRO A 241 32.35 -0.97 10.68
CA PRO A 241 31.86 -0.49 11.98
C PRO A 241 30.76 0.58 11.87
N ALA A 242 30.82 1.44 10.85
CA ALA A 242 29.81 2.46 10.58
C ALA A 242 28.43 1.84 10.25
N ALA A 243 28.39 0.77 9.46
CA ALA A 243 27.16 0.04 9.12
C ALA A 243 26.56 -0.63 10.35
N GLY A 244 27.39 -1.27 11.19
CA GLY A 244 26.95 -1.87 12.44
C GLY A 244 26.35 -0.83 13.41
N GLY A 245 27.06 0.28 13.63
CA GLY A 245 26.56 1.36 14.49
C GLY A 245 25.28 2.01 13.95
N TRP A 246 25.13 2.12 12.64
CA TRP A 246 23.94 2.66 12.02
C TRP A 246 22.74 1.71 12.22
N SER A 247 22.88 0.43 11.93
CA SER A 247 21.77 -0.53 12.06
C SER A 247 21.27 -0.65 13.50
N GLU A 248 22.15 -0.60 14.49
CA GLU A 248 21.78 -0.56 15.92
C GLU A 248 21.00 0.70 16.26
N ARG A 249 21.43 1.88 15.79
CA ARG A 249 20.69 3.13 15.99
C ARG A 249 19.31 3.09 15.37
N VAL A 250 19.18 2.57 14.15
CA VAL A 250 17.88 2.43 13.46
C VAL A 250 16.95 1.52 14.26
N LEU A 251 17.44 0.37 14.74
CA LEU A 251 16.64 -0.53 15.57
C LEU A 251 16.22 0.14 16.89
N GLN A 252 17.14 0.83 17.57
CA GLN A 252 16.85 1.49 18.83
C GLN A 252 15.82 2.63 18.64
N GLN A 253 16.01 3.47 17.63
CA GLN A 253 15.07 4.54 17.28
C GLN A 253 13.68 3.95 16.97
N PHE A 254 13.60 2.88 16.18
CA PHE A 254 12.33 2.23 15.86
C PHE A 254 11.63 1.72 17.13
N ARG A 255 12.34 1.11 18.07
CA ARG A 255 11.78 0.66 19.35
C ARG A 255 11.22 1.81 20.18
N GLU A 256 11.96 2.91 20.27
CA GLU A 256 11.57 4.09 21.04
C GLU A 256 10.34 4.78 20.44
N GLU A 257 10.33 5.00 19.13
CA GLU A 257 9.19 5.61 18.43
C GLU A 257 7.95 4.71 18.50
N PHE A 258 8.12 3.40 18.32
CA PHE A 258 7.02 2.44 18.41
C PHE A 258 6.40 2.43 19.81
N ALA A 259 7.22 2.37 20.85
CA ALA A 259 6.74 2.42 22.23
C ALA A 259 6.03 3.75 22.55
N LYS A 260 6.57 4.86 22.08
CA LYS A 260 6.04 6.21 22.30
C LYS A 260 4.70 6.45 21.62
N TRP A 261 4.59 6.09 20.34
CA TRP A 261 3.46 6.46 19.49
C TRP A 261 2.40 5.38 19.38
N PHE A 262 2.80 4.10 19.31
CA PHE A 262 1.89 2.96 19.20
C PHE A 262 1.59 2.26 20.55
N ARG A 263 2.24 2.69 21.63
CA ARG A 263 2.00 2.17 23.01
C ARG A 263 2.24 0.67 23.12
N GLY A 264 3.18 0.13 22.34
CA GLY A 264 3.57 -1.27 22.32
C GLY A 264 5.08 -1.44 22.33
N GLU A 265 5.52 -2.69 22.49
CA GLU A 265 6.93 -3.04 22.44
C GLU A 265 7.24 -3.82 21.15
N VAL A 266 8.34 -3.46 20.50
CA VAL A 266 8.87 -4.20 19.36
C VAL A 266 9.57 -5.46 19.88
N ARG A 267 9.15 -6.63 19.38
CA ARG A 267 9.83 -7.89 19.70
C ARG A 267 11.13 -8.00 18.91
N VAL A 268 12.21 -8.30 19.61
CA VAL A 268 13.56 -8.47 19.02
C VAL A 268 14.13 -9.82 19.43
N VAL A 269 14.65 -10.56 18.47
CA VAL A 269 15.43 -11.78 18.69
C VAL A 269 16.81 -11.64 18.04
N SER A 270 17.77 -12.44 18.47
CA SER A 270 19.04 -12.54 17.75
C SER A 270 18.87 -13.36 16.47
N ASP A 271 19.74 -13.16 15.49
CA ASP A 271 19.76 -13.96 14.26
C ASP A 271 20.07 -15.43 14.52
N GLN A 272 20.71 -15.75 15.65
CA GLN A 272 21.02 -17.11 16.08
C GLN A 272 19.81 -17.82 16.75
N ASP A 273 18.88 -17.06 17.32
CA ASP A 273 17.70 -17.58 18.02
C ASP A 273 16.45 -17.66 17.14
N LEU A 274 16.54 -17.28 15.85
CA LEU A 274 15.43 -17.31 14.91
C LEU A 274 15.03 -18.75 14.58
N THR A 275 13.77 -19.11 14.90
CA THR A 275 13.23 -20.45 14.65
C THR A 275 12.38 -20.52 13.38
N GLU A 276 12.17 -21.72 12.82
CA GLU A 276 11.28 -21.95 11.67
C GLU A 276 9.83 -21.52 11.97
N GLN A 277 9.36 -21.67 13.20
CA GLN A 277 8.04 -21.18 13.61
C GLN A 277 7.96 -19.66 13.53
N MET A 278 8.98 -18.93 13.98
CA MET A 278 9.03 -17.47 13.88
C MET A 278 9.02 -17.00 12.42
N ILE A 279 9.74 -17.70 11.53
CA ILE A 279 9.73 -17.47 10.08
C ILE A 279 8.34 -17.72 9.48
N ALA A 280 7.64 -18.73 9.94
CA ALA A 280 6.30 -19.07 9.45
C ALA A 280 5.25 -18.03 9.84
N GLU A 281 5.35 -17.43 11.03
CA GLU A 281 4.31 -16.60 11.63
C GLU A 281 4.50 -15.10 11.37
N HIS A 282 5.75 -14.62 11.13
CA HIS A 282 6.07 -13.19 11.14
C HIS A 282 6.68 -12.69 9.84
N HIS A 283 6.47 -11.41 9.55
CA HIS A 283 7.37 -10.64 8.69
C HIS A 283 8.70 -10.46 9.44
N LEU A 284 9.83 -10.64 8.75
CA LEU A 284 11.15 -10.50 9.37
C LEU A 284 11.75 -9.13 9.04
N ILE A 285 12.15 -8.40 10.07
CA ILE A 285 12.82 -7.12 9.94
C ILE A 285 14.27 -7.31 10.39
N LEU A 286 15.17 -7.39 9.42
CA LEU A 286 16.57 -7.77 9.64
C LEU A 286 17.43 -6.52 9.85
N PHE A 287 18.12 -6.43 10.99
CA PHE A 287 19.03 -5.34 11.31
C PHE A 287 20.48 -5.83 11.26
N GLY A 288 21.31 -5.11 10.50
CA GLY A 288 22.71 -5.42 10.25
C GLY A 288 23.06 -5.38 8.77
N ASP A 289 24.19 -5.99 8.44
CA ASP A 289 24.69 -6.22 7.10
C ASP A 289 24.99 -7.72 6.90
N PRO A 290 25.43 -8.18 5.71
CA PRO A 290 25.72 -9.61 5.48
C PRO A 290 26.84 -10.19 6.37
N GLY A 291 27.70 -9.36 6.97
CA GLY A 291 28.72 -9.81 7.93
C GLY A 291 28.14 -10.00 9.34
N SER A 292 27.24 -9.12 9.74
CA SER A 292 26.73 -9.09 11.12
C SER A 292 25.46 -9.88 11.33
N ASN A 293 24.61 -10.08 10.29
CA ASN A 293 23.33 -10.78 10.40
C ASN A 293 23.31 -12.02 9.47
N SER A 294 23.35 -13.20 10.07
CA SER A 294 23.41 -14.48 9.35
C SER A 294 22.14 -14.75 8.52
N VAL A 295 20.98 -14.27 8.99
CA VAL A 295 19.71 -14.39 8.24
C VAL A 295 19.73 -13.50 7.03
N LEU A 296 20.25 -12.27 7.16
CA LEU A 296 20.41 -11.33 6.04
C LEU A 296 21.40 -11.92 5.01
N ALA A 297 22.54 -12.43 5.44
CA ALA A 297 23.51 -13.10 4.57
C ALA A 297 22.88 -14.26 3.78
N ARG A 298 21.98 -15.02 4.42
CA ARG A 298 21.25 -16.13 3.81
C ARG A 298 20.22 -15.66 2.78
N VAL A 299 19.41 -14.63 3.08
CA VAL A 299 18.28 -14.23 2.24
C VAL A 299 18.68 -13.33 1.08
N LEU A 300 19.69 -12.48 1.25
CA LEU A 300 20.10 -11.48 0.26
C LEU A 300 20.37 -12.08 -1.14
N PRO A 301 21.16 -13.15 -1.29
CA PRO A 301 21.41 -13.77 -2.60
C PRO A 301 20.19 -14.49 -3.19
N MET A 302 19.14 -14.70 -2.40
CA MET A 302 17.91 -15.36 -2.81
C MET A 302 16.80 -14.37 -3.25
N LEU A 303 17.05 -13.07 -3.21
CA LEU A 303 16.08 -12.04 -3.63
C LEU A 303 15.90 -12.10 -5.15
N HIS A 304 14.85 -12.76 -5.60
CA HIS A 304 14.56 -12.97 -7.01
C HIS A 304 14.24 -11.67 -7.74
N GLY A 305 14.74 -11.55 -8.97
CA GLY A 305 14.42 -10.43 -9.86
C GLY A 305 15.14 -9.13 -9.53
N GLN A 306 15.94 -9.09 -8.46
CA GLN A 306 16.70 -7.93 -8.06
C GLN A 306 18.19 -8.19 -8.18
N PRO A 307 18.92 -7.44 -9.03
CA PRO A 307 20.37 -7.39 -8.94
C PRO A 307 20.76 -6.54 -7.72
N VAL A 308 20.54 -7.09 -6.51
CA VAL A 308 20.99 -6.50 -5.25
C VAL A 308 22.21 -7.24 -4.79
N GLU A 309 23.29 -6.51 -4.60
CA GLU A 309 24.55 -7.01 -4.05
C GLU A 309 24.95 -6.13 -2.87
N TRP A 310 25.36 -6.73 -1.79
CA TRP A 310 25.95 -6.04 -0.65
C TRP A 310 27.12 -6.86 -0.11
N ASN A 311 28.30 -6.35 -0.31
CA ASN A 311 29.56 -6.92 0.18
C ASN A 311 30.41 -5.85 0.87
N ALA A 312 31.67 -6.16 1.20
CA ALA A 312 32.55 -5.21 1.90
C ALA A 312 32.91 -3.97 1.06
N GLU A 313 32.89 -4.08 -0.27
CA GLU A 313 33.29 -2.99 -1.15
C GLU A 313 32.08 -2.11 -1.51
N ARG A 314 30.94 -2.72 -1.82
CA ARG A 314 29.82 -2.01 -2.43
C ARG A 314 28.44 -2.52 -2.04
N ILE A 315 27.49 -1.60 -2.19
CA ILE A 315 26.05 -1.89 -2.31
C ILE A 315 25.66 -1.61 -3.76
N ARG A 316 25.06 -2.58 -4.45
CA ARG A 316 24.53 -2.39 -5.80
C ARG A 316 23.05 -2.69 -5.83
N VAL A 317 22.26 -1.81 -6.47
CA VAL A 317 20.82 -1.99 -6.72
C VAL A 317 20.56 -1.66 -8.19
N GLY A 318 20.24 -2.66 -8.99
CA GLY A 318 20.14 -2.51 -10.44
C GLY A 318 21.48 -2.14 -11.06
N GLN A 319 21.51 -0.99 -11.75
CA GLN A 319 22.71 -0.42 -12.39
C GLN A 319 23.47 0.56 -11.48
N ARG A 320 22.93 0.86 -10.30
CA ARG A 320 23.49 1.87 -9.40
C ARG A 320 24.37 1.21 -8.35
N GLU A 321 25.46 1.88 -7.97
CA GLU A 321 26.45 1.38 -7.03
C GLU A 321 26.89 2.46 -6.04
N TRP A 322 27.09 2.07 -4.78
CA TRP A 322 27.54 2.91 -3.67
C TRP A 322 28.60 2.19 -2.84
N SER A 323 29.51 2.94 -2.23
CA SER A 323 30.47 2.40 -1.26
C SER A 323 29.77 1.81 -0.04
N ALA A 324 30.03 0.53 0.28
CA ALA A 324 29.45 -0.12 1.47
C ALA A 324 29.98 0.46 2.79
N ALA A 325 31.16 1.09 2.76
CA ALA A 325 31.71 1.75 3.95
C ALA A 325 30.95 3.01 4.37
N GLU A 326 30.24 3.65 3.42
CA GLU A 326 29.55 4.92 3.64
C GLU A 326 28.03 4.83 3.51
N HIS A 327 27.49 3.71 3.09
CA HIS A 327 26.07 3.55 2.79
C HIS A 327 25.47 2.30 3.41
N GLY A 328 24.17 2.37 3.69
CA GLY A 328 23.33 1.26 4.14
C GLY A 328 22.15 1.04 3.21
N LEU A 329 21.72 -0.20 3.10
CA LEU A 329 20.58 -0.61 2.29
C LEU A 329 19.34 -0.82 3.14
N VAL A 330 18.24 -0.24 2.70
CA VAL A 330 16.88 -0.47 3.18
C VAL A 330 16.06 -1.09 2.04
N LEU A 331 15.29 -2.13 2.32
CA LEU A 331 14.58 -2.87 1.28
C LEU A 331 13.42 -3.65 1.90
N ILE A 332 12.28 -3.74 1.16
CA ILE A 332 11.22 -4.74 1.41
C ILE A 332 11.14 -5.71 0.24
N HIS A 333 10.95 -6.99 0.56
CA HIS A 333 10.76 -8.02 -0.47
C HIS A 333 9.95 -9.20 0.13
N PRO A 334 9.26 -10.02 -0.70
CA PRO A 334 8.77 -11.32 -0.22
C PRO A 334 9.90 -12.15 0.36
N ASN A 335 9.71 -12.66 1.56
CA ASN A 335 10.74 -13.42 2.26
C ASN A 335 11.09 -14.72 1.51
N PRO A 336 12.33 -14.93 1.04
CA PRO A 336 12.72 -16.17 0.37
C PRO A 336 12.51 -17.42 1.21
N LEU A 337 12.53 -17.30 2.55
CA LEU A 337 12.29 -18.39 3.48
C LEU A 337 10.80 -18.68 3.69
N ASN A 338 9.93 -17.70 3.41
CA ASN A 338 8.48 -17.85 3.47
C ASN A 338 7.80 -16.81 2.58
N ARG A 339 7.49 -17.14 1.34
CA ARG A 339 6.92 -16.25 0.32
C ARG A 339 5.54 -15.65 0.66
N ALA A 340 4.92 -16.05 1.76
CA ALA A 340 3.69 -15.45 2.28
C ALA A 340 3.95 -14.28 3.24
N LYS A 341 5.20 -14.03 3.56
CA LYS A 341 5.66 -13.00 4.49
C LYS A 341 6.67 -12.07 3.82
N TYR A 342 6.92 -10.93 4.46
CA TYR A 342 7.98 -10.02 4.04
C TYR A 342 9.31 -10.32 4.72
N VAL A 343 10.40 -9.93 4.06
CA VAL A 343 11.65 -9.55 4.68
C VAL A 343 11.87 -8.06 4.45
N VAL A 344 12.27 -7.33 5.49
CA VAL A 344 12.67 -5.92 5.44
C VAL A 344 14.08 -5.81 5.97
N LEU A 345 14.92 -5.00 5.31
CA LEU A 345 16.28 -4.74 5.75
C LEU A 345 16.35 -3.34 6.37
N ASN A 346 16.91 -3.24 7.58
CA ASN A 346 17.34 -2.03 8.27
C ASN A 346 16.32 -0.88 8.30
N SER A 347 15.04 -1.18 8.51
CA SER A 347 14.01 -0.15 8.63
C SER A 347 13.00 -0.47 9.73
N GLY A 348 12.50 0.56 10.41
CA GLY A 348 11.18 0.57 11.02
C GLY A 348 10.14 1.14 10.05
N HIS A 349 9.02 1.66 10.57
CA HIS A 349 8.14 2.53 9.78
C HIS A 349 8.93 3.76 9.29
N THR A 350 8.63 4.23 8.08
CA THR A 350 9.52 5.19 7.40
C THR A 350 9.17 6.66 7.61
N PHE A 351 8.02 6.96 8.21
CA PHE A 351 7.69 8.30 8.69
C PHE A 351 8.33 8.55 10.07
N HIS A 352 8.58 9.82 10.44
CA HIS A 352 9.41 10.20 11.59
C HIS A 352 8.61 10.83 12.73
N GLU A 353 9.20 10.95 13.91
CA GLU A 353 8.59 11.56 15.10
C GLU A 353 7.99 12.95 14.82
N ARG A 354 8.65 13.78 14.03
CA ARG A 354 8.14 15.11 13.66
C ARG A 354 6.82 15.07 12.92
N ASP A 355 6.57 13.98 12.13
CA ASP A 355 5.36 13.84 11.34
C ASP A 355 4.14 13.61 12.23
N PHE A 356 4.30 12.93 13.36
CA PHE A 356 3.25 12.77 14.38
C PHE A 356 2.84 14.08 15.05
N ARG A 357 3.78 15.06 15.11
CA ARG A 357 3.50 16.37 15.70
C ARG A 357 2.89 17.35 14.72
N ALA A 358 3.06 17.11 13.43
CA ALA A 358 2.59 18.02 12.40
C ALA A 358 1.11 17.76 12.06
N SER A 359 0.76 16.59 11.61
CA SER A 359 -0.60 16.22 11.20
C SER A 359 -0.61 14.78 10.65
N ASN A 360 -1.78 14.13 10.67
CA ASN A 360 -1.97 12.82 10.07
C ASN A 360 -1.62 12.80 8.56
N ALA A 361 -1.73 13.93 7.87
CA ALA A 361 -1.37 14.05 6.45
C ALA A 361 0.11 13.77 6.14
N TRP A 362 0.97 13.79 7.15
CA TRP A 362 2.41 13.54 7.00
C TRP A 362 2.83 12.12 7.36
N LEU A 363 1.91 11.29 7.87
CA LEU A 363 2.15 9.89 8.24
C LEU A 363 2.02 8.99 7.01
N PHE A 364 2.90 9.12 6.05
CA PHE A 364 2.92 8.30 4.85
C PHE A 364 4.32 7.70 4.61
N PRO A 365 4.43 6.59 3.87
CA PRO A 365 5.71 5.95 3.57
C PRO A 365 6.70 6.88 2.86
N ARG A 366 7.95 6.91 3.32
CA ARG A 366 8.97 7.85 2.84
C ARG A 366 10.03 7.23 1.94
N LEU A 367 10.27 5.91 2.05
CA LEU A 367 11.40 5.25 1.38
C LEU A 367 10.98 4.36 0.20
N GLY A 368 9.66 4.21 -0.06
CA GLY A 368 9.19 3.32 -1.11
C GLY A 368 9.42 1.85 -0.77
N ASP A 369 9.86 1.06 -1.76
CA ASP A 369 10.18 -0.36 -1.58
C ASP A 369 11.67 -0.59 -1.31
N ALA A 370 12.55 0.33 -1.72
CA ALA A 370 13.98 0.26 -1.47
C ALA A 370 14.61 1.65 -1.40
N ALA A 371 15.66 1.79 -0.60
CA ALA A 371 16.45 3.00 -0.51
C ALA A 371 17.90 2.71 -0.13
N VAL A 372 18.81 3.59 -0.55
CA VAL A 372 20.20 3.61 -0.10
C VAL A 372 20.41 4.89 0.70
N LEU A 373 20.90 4.74 1.92
CA LEU A 373 21.10 5.82 2.88
C LEU A 373 22.58 6.01 3.15
N ARG A 374 23.02 7.28 3.27
CA ARG A 374 24.37 7.57 3.72
C ARG A 374 24.48 7.34 5.23
N LEU A 375 25.54 6.63 5.64
CA LEU A 375 25.86 6.38 7.04
C LEU A 375 26.52 7.63 7.63
N SER A 376 25.75 8.58 8.16
CA SER A 376 26.30 9.74 8.85
C SER A 376 26.13 9.60 10.36
N ALA A 377 27.11 10.04 11.13
CA ALA A 377 27.04 10.09 12.58
C ALA A 377 26.03 11.17 13.09
N GLU A 378 25.69 12.13 12.23
CA GLU A 378 24.84 13.29 12.52
C GLU A 378 23.42 13.14 11.98
N ALA A 379 22.89 11.93 11.90
CA ALA A 379 21.57 11.66 11.31
C ALA A 379 20.41 12.22 12.17
N GLU A 380 20.40 13.52 12.46
CA GLU A 380 19.21 14.23 12.94
C GLU A 380 18.12 14.36 11.85
N ASN A 381 18.46 14.12 10.57
CA ASN A 381 17.53 14.15 9.44
C ASN A 381 17.71 12.93 8.53
N ALA A 382 16.90 11.89 8.75
CA ALA A 382 16.90 10.71 7.89
C ALA A 382 16.62 11.05 6.40
N GLU A 383 15.88 12.12 6.10
CA GLU A 383 15.63 12.56 4.70
C GLU A 383 16.90 13.06 4.01
N SER A 384 17.81 13.73 4.72
CA SER A 384 19.08 14.18 4.14
C SER A 384 20.06 13.04 3.89
N ALA A 385 19.83 11.87 4.51
CA ALA A 385 20.65 10.68 4.34
C ALA A 385 20.27 9.87 3.10
N VAL A 386 19.06 10.05 2.52
CA VAL A 386 18.60 9.29 1.35
C VAL A 386 19.39 9.70 0.11
N GLN A 387 20.18 8.78 -0.40
CA GLN A 387 20.95 8.96 -1.66
C GLN A 387 20.15 8.49 -2.87
N TRP A 388 19.28 7.52 -2.66
CA TRP A 388 18.39 6.98 -3.66
C TRP A 388 17.20 6.28 -2.98
N SER A 389 16.03 6.34 -3.61
CA SER A 389 14.88 5.52 -3.27
C SER A 389 14.15 5.08 -4.53
N GLY A 390 13.44 3.94 -4.46
CA GLY A 390 12.73 3.36 -5.59
C GLY A 390 11.56 2.50 -5.18
N VAL A 391 10.75 2.15 -6.16
CA VAL A 391 9.64 1.20 -6.01
C VAL A 391 9.84 0.02 -6.94
N PHE A 392 9.24 -1.11 -6.60
CA PHE A 392 9.23 -2.31 -7.43
C PHE A 392 7.95 -2.39 -8.25
N ASP A 393 8.06 -3.00 -9.43
CA ASP A 393 6.93 -3.33 -10.29
C ASP A 393 6.07 -4.47 -9.69
N SER A 394 5.04 -4.89 -10.42
CA SER A 394 4.15 -5.99 -10.01
C SER A 394 4.87 -7.33 -9.84
N GLY A 395 6.01 -7.52 -10.49
CA GLY A 395 6.89 -8.70 -10.38
C GLY A 395 8.00 -8.58 -9.36
N TRP A 396 7.96 -7.59 -8.47
CA TRP A 396 9.03 -7.27 -7.50
C TRP A 396 10.38 -6.98 -8.16
N LYS A 397 10.40 -6.47 -9.38
CA LYS A 397 11.60 -5.97 -10.05
C LYS A 397 11.68 -4.47 -9.89
N LEU A 398 12.91 -3.94 -9.87
CA LEU A 398 13.10 -2.50 -9.80
C LEU A 398 12.40 -1.83 -10.99
N SER A 399 11.46 -0.94 -10.68
CA SER A 399 10.78 -0.14 -11.69
C SER A 399 11.77 0.87 -12.27
N THR A 400 11.86 0.93 -13.58
CA THR A 400 12.54 2.05 -14.25
C THR A 400 11.63 3.28 -14.14
N GLU A 401 12.21 4.40 -13.72
CA GLU A 401 11.54 5.70 -13.72
C GLU A 401 10.99 6.04 -15.10
#